data_e2277262402f782e30c86daab23cd236
#
_entry.id   e2277262402f782e30c86daab23cd236
#
_cell.length_a   1.000
_cell.length_b   1.000
_cell.length_c   1.000
_cell.angle_alpha   90.00
_cell.angle_beta   90.00
_cell.angle_gamma   90.00
#
_symmetry.space_group_name_H-M   'P 1'
#
loop_
_entity.id
_entity.type
_entity.pdbx_description
1 polymer ?
#
loop_
_entity_poly.entity_id
_entity_poly.type
_entity_poly.pdbx_seq_one_letter_code
_entity_poly.pdbx_strand_id
1 'polypeptide(L)'
;MKRLSALLRLTFLLATMFAMVFLSQAESGDRRPTTTTHKEHAAGGIHIMDQNGNPAVSGMPSGTGQIVDVSVGPGFVFVPDEVNISVGDTVRWTWAGNGHSVTSGACDAADSQFCSPDDMNCAAGILSNTGTVYEHTFTEAGAYHYFCDAHCAIGMNGVINVSGGCAPSGWSTGPDMPSVGVRLVGVYFQANGKFYAMGGRAIASDAPFGNFTNPFEYDPATNSWATKSAIYPDNQVNNMACGVLADSGTPYIYCVGGSAAGQTTAIDRVFRYDPVTDAITPIAAPWPGDADGITLPGGFTVFNNKLYILGGYQFLTGMADTIWEFTPGTNTWVQKTAVLPEALGYIPTTTIGNVIYTGGGCTFDPTAILVDTTNSFKYDPVADTITTITSIPRATGNTRALNLNGQMWVMGGDVMWPSDSNEVDVYDPDTDSWSLGPAFNTGRRNFPTDTDGTTRIWVAGGYGDDGNTPISAMEIFCAAGGPTPTPSATATPTVTPTVTPTVTPSATPTATPTTTPTVSPTPIIRPTPTPRTRPTPFPRP
;
A
#
# COMPACT_ATOMS: atom_id res chain seq x y z
N MET A 1 -11.41 -25.18 44.71
CA MET A 1 -12.59 -24.31 44.70
C MET A 1 -12.35 -22.98 43.98
N LYS A 2 -11.21 -22.32 44.05
CA LYS A 2 -10.97 -21.05 43.34
C LYS A 2 -10.87 -21.18 41.79
N ARG A 3 -10.43 -22.31 41.25
CA ARG A 3 -10.37 -22.53 39.79
C ARG A 3 -11.70 -22.83 39.11
N LEU A 4 -12.66 -23.39 39.86
CA LEU A 4 -14.00 -23.68 39.34
C LEU A 4 -14.86 -22.40 39.22
N SER A 5 -14.61 -21.40 40.08
CA SER A 5 -15.32 -20.12 40.07
C SER A 5 -14.90 -19.22 38.89
N ALA A 6 -13.65 -19.34 38.42
CA ALA A 6 -13.15 -18.59 37.24
C ALA A 6 -13.71 -19.15 35.92
N LEU A 7 -13.81 -20.47 35.80
CA LEU A 7 -14.42 -21.11 34.62
C LEU A 7 -15.93 -20.82 34.50
N LEU A 8 -16.65 -20.76 35.63
CA LEU A 8 -18.07 -20.45 35.63
C LEU A 8 -18.38 -18.98 35.29
N ARG A 9 -17.44 -18.06 35.62
CA ARG A 9 -17.57 -16.64 35.24
C ARG A 9 -17.24 -16.39 33.75
N LEU A 10 -16.31 -17.14 33.18
CA LEU A 10 -15.97 -17.04 31.76
C LEU A 10 -17.09 -17.58 30.86
N THR A 11 -17.74 -18.68 31.25
CA THR A 11 -18.92 -19.22 30.52
C THR A 11 -20.13 -18.32 30.61
N PHE A 12 -20.33 -17.56 31.71
CA PHE A 12 -21.43 -16.61 31.85
C PHE A 12 -21.19 -15.33 31.00
N LEU A 13 -19.94 -14.86 30.87
CA LEU A 13 -19.59 -13.71 30.02
C LEU A 13 -19.73 -14.04 28.52
N LEU A 14 -19.33 -15.23 28.10
CA LEU A 14 -19.55 -15.69 26.72
C LEU A 14 -21.05 -15.88 26.39
N ALA A 15 -21.86 -16.34 27.34
CA ALA A 15 -23.30 -16.49 27.13
C ALA A 15 -24.03 -15.14 27.03
N THR A 16 -23.60 -14.12 27.76
CA THR A 16 -24.18 -12.76 27.67
C THR A 16 -23.76 -12.02 26.40
N MET A 17 -22.55 -12.21 25.87
CA MET A 17 -22.15 -11.71 24.55
C MET A 17 -22.95 -12.34 23.41
N PHE A 18 -23.20 -13.65 23.47
CA PHE A 18 -24.05 -14.33 22.48
C PHE A 18 -25.53 -13.88 22.54
N ALA A 19 -26.05 -13.56 23.72
CA ALA A 19 -27.44 -13.08 23.89
C ALA A 19 -27.64 -11.65 23.38
N MET A 20 -26.62 -10.77 23.44
CA MET A 20 -26.73 -9.40 22.91
C MET A 20 -26.68 -9.36 21.38
N VAL A 21 -25.97 -10.27 20.73
CA VAL A 21 -25.91 -10.37 19.25
C VAL A 21 -27.24 -10.88 18.67
N PHE A 22 -28.03 -11.71 19.42
CA PHE A 22 -29.33 -12.20 18.95
C PHE A 22 -30.51 -11.25 19.23
N LEU A 23 -30.37 -10.27 20.13
CA LEU A 23 -31.43 -9.29 20.41
C LEU A 23 -31.45 -8.08 19.47
N SER A 24 -30.40 -7.85 18.68
CA SER A 24 -30.36 -6.77 17.70
C SER A 24 -30.97 -7.14 16.33
N GLN A 25 -31.38 -8.39 16.11
CA GLN A 25 -31.95 -8.84 14.83
C GLN A 25 -33.49 -9.04 14.84
N ALA A 26 -34.17 -8.66 15.88
CA ALA A 26 -35.61 -8.94 16.02
C ALA A 26 -36.55 -7.73 15.85
N GLU A 27 -36.06 -6.56 15.41
CA GLU A 27 -36.94 -5.43 15.10
C GLU A 27 -36.57 -4.78 13.74
N SER A 28 -36.89 -5.47 12.65
CA SER A 28 -37.11 -4.82 11.35
C SER A 28 -38.45 -5.29 10.78
N GLY A 29 -39.52 -4.77 11.36
CA GLY A 29 -40.87 -4.87 10.82
C GLY A 29 -41.09 -3.87 9.71
N ASP A 30 -41.40 -4.41 8.58
CA ASP A 30 -42.16 -3.93 7.45
C ASP A 30 -42.70 -2.47 7.56
N ARG A 31 -42.11 -1.51 6.82
CA ARG A 31 -42.76 -0.30 6.38
C ARG A 31 -42.50 -0.06 4.90
N ARG A 32 -43.54 -0.25 4.09
CA ARG A 32 -43.67 0.19 2.71
C ARG A 32 -43.20 1.63 2.55
N PRO A 33 -42.44 1.96 1.49
CA PRO A 33 -42.15 3.34 1.17
C PRO A 33 -43.37 4.00 0.54
N THR A 34 -43.85 5.06 1.17
CA THR A 34 -44.73 6.04 0.56
C THR A 34 -43.87 6.93 -0.35
N THR A 35 -44.19 6.93 -1.62
CA THR A 35 -43.66 7.87 -2.62
C THR A 35 -43.95 9.30 -2.21
N THR A 36 -42.94 10.04 -1.80
CA THR A 36 -42.98 11.50 -1.73
C THR A 36 -42.13 12.02 -2.87
N THR A 37 -42.80 12.60 -3.86
CA THR A 37 -42.19 13.37 -4.92
C THR A 37 -41.51 14.60 -4.33
N HIS A 38 -40.19 14.60 -4.27
CA HIS A 38 -39.41 15.81 -4.05
C HIS A 38 -39.23 16.53 -5.37
N LYS A 39 -39.79 17.75 -5.40
CA LYS A 39 -39.51 18.76 -6.44
C LYS A 39 -38.01 19.00 -6.48
N GLU A 40 -37.42 18.87 -7.67
CA GLU A 40 -36.10 19.40 -7.99
C GLU A 40 -36.07 20.91 -7.74
N HIS A 41 -35.28 21.32 -6.75
CA HIS A 41 -34.80 22.69 -6.70
C HIS A 41 -33.54 22.76 -7.57
N ALA A 42 -33.65 23.37 -8.73
CA ALA A 42 -32.53 23.82 -9.53
C ALA A 42 -31.62 24.69 -8.64
N ALA A 43 -30.43 24.21 -8.32
CA ALA A 43 -29.39 25.02 -7.72
C ALA A 43 -28.93 26.02 -8.79
N GLY A 44 -29.41 27.28 -8.70
CA GLY A 44 -28.90 28.38 -9.49
C GLY A 44 -27.45 28.64 -9.11
N GLY A 45 -26.51 28.29 -9.98
CA GLY A 45 -25.11 28.67 -9.85
C GLY A 45 -25.02 30.22 -9.84
N ILE A 46 -24.35 30.76 -8.82
CA ILE A 46 -24.00 32.18 -8.77
C ILE A 46 -22.91 32.41 -9.81
N HIS A 47 -23.27 32.99 -10.95
CA HIS A 47 -22.29 33.48 -11.92
C HIS A 47 -21.64 34.75 -11.36
N ILE A 48 -20.40 34.66 -10.94
CA ILE A 48 -19.57 35.81 -10.59
C ILE A 48 -19.04 36.38 -11.92
N MET A 49 -19.45 37.61 -12.26
CA MET A 49 -18.95 38.35 -13.41
C MET A 49 -17.75 39.20 -12.98
N ASP A 50 -16.77 39.38 -13.86
CA ASP A 50 -15.69 40.36 -13.68
C ASP A 50 -16.19 41.79 -13.84
N GLN A 51 -15.33 42.77 -13.53
CA GLN A 51 -15.68 44.19 -13.60
C GLN A 51 -16.03 44.67 -15.03
N ASN A 52 -15.84 43.83 -16.05
CA ASN A 52 -16.11 44.12 -17.46
C ASN A 52 -17.32 43.33 -18.01
N GLY A 53 -18.04 42.59 -17.15
CA GLY A 53 -19.24 41.84 -17.53
C GLY A 53 -18.97 40.52 -18.24
N ASN A 54 -17.74 40.01 -18.19
CA ASN A 54 -17.39 38.66 -18.67
C ASN A 54 -17.57 37.63 -17.54
N PRO A 55 -17.96 36.37 -17.84
CA PRO A 55 -17.98 35.31 -16.83
C PRO A 55 -16.60 35.20 -16.21
N ALA A 56 -16.48 35.46 -14.91
CA ALA A 56 -15.25 35.18 -14.18
C ALA A 56 -15.02 33.65 -14.25
N VAL A 57 -13.98 33.23 -14.93
CA VAL A 57 -13.51 31.86 -14.92
C VAL A 57 -13.11 31.60 -13.46
N SER A 58 -13.92 30.84 -12.74
CA SER A 58 -13.60 30.38 -11.41
C SER A 58 -12.23 29.73 -11.47
N GLY A 59 -11.27 30.29 -10.71
CA GLY A 59 -9.88 29.82 -10.74
C GLY A 59 -9.80 28.33 -10.58
N MET A 60 -9.40 27.64 -11.63
CA MET A 60 -8.87 26.31 -11.52
C MET A 60 -7.68 26.38 -10.57
N PRO A 61 -7.51 25.43 -9.64
CA PRO A 61 -6.27 25.34 -8.89
C PRO A 61 -5.14 25.23 -9.91
N SER A 62 -4.19 26.15 -9.88
CA SER A 62 -2.98 26.10 -10.69
C SER A 62 -2.15 24.90 -10.21
N GLY A 63 -2.51 23.70 -10.65
CA GLY A 63 -1.64 22.54 -10.64
C GLY A 63 -0.52 22.82 -11.64
N THR A 64 0.72 22.65 -11.24
CA THR A 64 1.88 22.65 -12.13
C THR A 64 1.96 21.35 -12.92
N GLY A 65 0.84 20.88 -13.48
CA GLY A 65 0.79 19.73 -14.36
C GLY A 65 1.55 20.03 -15.67
N GLN A 66 2.25 19.04 -16.18
CA GLN A 66 2.91 19.15 -17.48
C GLN A 66 1.86 19.23 -18.57
N ILE A 67 2.11 20.07 -19.61
CA ILE A 67 1.30 20.08 -20.83
C ILE A 67 2.01 19.22 -21.87
N VAL A 68 1.29 18.21 -22.41
CA VAL A 68 1.79 17.34 -23.47
C VAL A 68 1.00 17.60 -24.74
N ASP A 69 1.71 17.96 -25.81
CA ASP A 69 1.11 18.34 -27.09
C ASP A 69 0.85 17.13 -28.00
N VAL A 70 -0.34 17.09 -28.60
CA VAL A 70 -0.73 16.13 -29.64
C VAL A 70 -1.21 16.90 -30.87
N SER A 71 -0.65 16.61 -32.05
CA SER A 71 -1.13 17.14 -33.32
C SER A 71 -2.32 16.34 -33.83
N VAL A 72 -3.39 17.04 -34.24
CA VAL A 72 -4.57 16.46 -34.89
C VAL A 72 -4.44 16.66 -36.41
N GLY A 73 -4.02 15.61 -37.13
CA GLY A 73 -3.60 15.74 -38.52
C GLY A 73 -2.19 16.36 -38.66
N PRO A 74 -1.75 16.73 -39.91
CA PRO A 74 -2.46 16.55 -41.17
C PRO A 74 -2.58 15.06 -41.56
N GLY A 75 -3.64 14.74 -42.28
CA GLY A 75 -4.02 13.35 -42.55
C GLY A 75 -4.93 12.78 -41.45
N PHE A 76 -5.13 11.47 -41.46
CA PHE A 76 -6.05 10.78 -40.55
C PHE A 76 -5.29 10.16 -39.35
N VAL A 77 -4.54 11.01 -38.61
CA VAL A 77 -3.67 10.58 -37.51
C VAL A 77 -3.70 11.58 -36.35
N PHE A 78 -3.49 11.07 -35.14
CA PHE A 78 -2.98 11.82 -33.99
C PHE A 78 -1.48 11.60 -33.87
N VAL A 79 -0.70 12.63 -33.52
CA VAL A 79 0.76 12.53 -33.41
C VAL A 79 1.26 13.22 -32.14
N PRO A 80 1.75 12.46 -31.16
CA PRO A 80 1.75 11.00 -31.09
C PRO A 80 0.32 10.44 -30.90
N ASP A 81 0.09 9.19 -31.26
CA ASP A 81 -1.16 8.45 -31.05
C ASP A 81 -1.22 7.73 -29.70
N GLU A 82 -0.07 7.54 -29.06
CA GLU A 82 0.06 7.09 -27.68
C GLU A 82 0.82 8.13 -26.84
N VAL A 83 0.19 8.55 -25.74
CA VAL A 83 0.72 9.54 -24.81
C VAL A 83 0.76 8.95 -23.41
N ASN A 84 1.92 9.06 -22.73
CA ASN A 84 2.08 8.64 -21.36
C ASN A 84 2.25 9.89 -20.48
N ILE A 85 1.33 10.10 -19.54
CA ILE A 85 1.28 11.24 -18.61
C ILE A 85 1.01 10.78 -17.18
N SER A 86 1.05 11.71 -16.25
CA SER A 86 0.66 11.51 -14.85
C SER A 86 -0.66 12.21 -14.53
N VAL A 87 -1.36 11.76 -13.50
CA VAL A 87 -2.53 12.47 -12.95
C VAL A 87 -2.15 13.92 -12.64
N GLY A 88 -3.00 14.86 -13.07
CA GLY A 88 -2.78 16.31 -12.98
C GLY A 88 -2.14 16.92 -14.23
N ASP A 89 -1.61 16.11 -15.15
CA ASP A 89 -1.10 16.59 -16.43
C ASP A 89 -2.25 16.90 -17.39
N THR A 90 -1.97 17.80 -18.34
CA THR A 90 -2.90 18.24 -19.37
C THR A 90 -2.42 17.78 -20.73
N VAL A 91 -3.29 17.18 -21.52
CA VAL A 91 -3.04 16.96 -22.95
C VAL A 91 -3.64 18.11 -23.73
N ARG A 92 -2.84 18.68 -24.64
CA ARG A 92 -3.24 19.75 -25.55
C ARG A 92 -3.26 19.21 -26.96
N TRP A 93 -4.45 19.11 -27.55
CA TRP A 93 -4.61 18.76 -28.96
C TRP A 93 -4.65 20.03 -29.81
N THR A 94 -3.79 20.08 -30.84
CA THR A 94 -3.71 21.22 -31.78
C THR A 94 -3.97 20.72 -33.19
N TRP A 95 -4.99 21.29 -33.85
CA TRP A 95 -5.37 20.88 -35.21
C TRP A 95 -4.40 21.40 -36.25
N ALA A 96 -3.69 20.49 -36.90
CA ALA A 96 -2.85 20.73 -38.08
C ALA A 96 -3.59 20.35 -39.38
N GLY A 97 -4.78 19.75 -39.28
CA GLY A 97 -5.68 19.37 -40.37
C GLY A 97 -7.12 19.87 -40.12
N ASN A 98 -7.98 19.77 -41.15
CA ASN A 98 -9.37 20.16 -41.08
C ASN A 98 -10.31 18.95 -40.96
N GLY A 99 -11.46 19.13 -40.30
CA GLY A 99 -12.52 18.12 -40.26
C GLY A 99 -12.24 16.97 -39.32
N HIS A 100 -11.59 17.22 -38.20
CA HIS A 100 -11.28 16.22 -37.17
C HIS A 100 -11.92 16.57 -35.84
N SER A 101 -12.17 15.53 -35.01
CA SER A 101 -12.58 15.66 -33.60
C SER A 101 -11.61 14.91 -32.69
N VAL A 102 -11.67 15.17 -31.39
CA VAL A 102 -11.16 14.35 -30.30
C VAL A 102 -12.35 13.94 -29.47
N THR A 103 -12.63 12.64 -29.36
CA THR A 103 -13.79 12.11 -28.64
C THR A 103 -13.36 10.89 -27.85
N SER A 104 -13.58 10.88 -26.54
CA SER A 104 -13.21 9.77 -25.66
C SER A 104 -14.08 8.53 -25.86
N GLY A 105 -13.49 7.34 -25.67
CA GLY A 105 -14.13 6.05 -25.85
C GLY A 105 -13.59 5.23 -27.02
N ALA A 106 -14.36 4.25 -27.47
CA ALA A 106 -14.06 3.44 -28.65
C ALA A 106 -14.78 3.97 -29.89
N CYS A 107 -14.31 3.60 -31.08
CA CYS A 107 -14.95 3.96 -32.34
C CYS A 107 -16.45 3.63 -32.31
N ASP A 108 -17.32 4.59 -32.64
CA ASP A 108 -18.78 4.51 -32.57
C ASP A 108 -19.37 4.28 -31.15
N ALA A 109 -18.55 4.42 -30.09
CA ALA A 109 -18.96 4.24 -28.69
C ALA A 109 -18.27 5.26 -27.79
N ALA A 110 -18.67 6.54 -27.91
CA ALA A 110 -18.19 7.60 -27.02
C ALA A 110 -18.60 7.32 -25.57
N ASP A 111 -17.67 7.50 -24.64
CA ASP A 111 -17.90 7.31 -23.20
C ASP A 111 -18.14 8.63 -22.44
N SER A 112 -18.06 9.76 -23.15
CA SER A 112 -18.33 11.10 -22.65
C SER A 112 -17.40 11.58 -21.53
N GLN A 113 -16.20 11.02 -21.40
CA GLN A 113 -15.24 11.48 -20.40
C GLN A 113 -14.58 12.81 -20.80
N PHE A 114 -14.26 12.98 -22.08
CA PHE A 114 -13.78 14.25 -22.65
C PHE A 114 -14.05 14.32 -24.15
N CYS A 115 -14.20 15.54 -24.68
CA CYS A 115 -14.32 15.74 -26.13
C CYS A 115 -14.09 17.19 -26.56
N SER A 116 -13.50 17.33 -27.76
CA SER A 116 -13.39 18.67 -28.38
C SER A 116 -14.74 19.24 -28.80
N PRO A 117 -14.94 20.58 -28.73
CA PRO A 117 -13.91 21.55 -28.35
C PRO A 117 -13.88 21.92 -26.87
N ASP A 118 -14.81 21.45 -26.02
CA ASP A 118 -15.07 22.03 -24.69
C ASP A 118 -15.67 21.05 -23.68
N ASP A 119 -15.50 19.74 -23.85
CA ASP A 119 -16.08 18.65 -23.03
C ASP A 119 -17.63 18.63 -22.99
N MET A 120 -18.27 19.35 -23.92
CA MET A 120 -19.73 19.41 -24.01
C MET A 120 -20.25 18.74 -25.29
N ASN A 121 -21.36 18.03 -25.18
CA ASN A 121 -21.99 17.32 -26.30
C ASN A 121 -21.11 16.29 -27.00
N CYS A 122 -20.35 15.51 -26.25
CA CYS A 122 -19.41 14.50 -26.76
C CYS A 122 -20.04 13.50 -27.76
N ALA A 123 -21.32 13.20 -27.64
CA ALA A 123 -22.02 12.34 -28.59
C ALA A 123 -22.31 13.00 -29.97
N ALA A 124 -22.03 14.29 -30.15
CA ALA A 124 -22.34 15.02 -31.38
C ALA A 124 -21.21 14.99 -32.42
N GLY A 125 -20.00 14.51 -32.06
CA GLY A 125 -18.85 14.40 -32.96
C GLY A 125 -18.48 15.72 -33.64
N ILE A 126 -18.27 16.78 -32.85
CA ILE A 126 -18.03 18.15 -33.37
C ILE A 126 -16.65 18.19 -34.05
N LEU A 127 -16.66 18.46 -35.35
CA LEU A 127 -15.46 18.57 -36.17
C LEU A 127 -14.88 19.99 -36.10
N SER A 128 -13.57 20.06 -35.88
CA SER A 128 -12.79 21.30 -35.84
C SER A 128 -11.77 21.36 -36.97
N ASN A 129 -11.21 22.56 -37.19
CA ASN A 129 -10.30 22.85 -38.29
C ASN A 129 -8.93 23.33 -37.80
N THR A 130 -7.99 23.41 -38.72
CA THR A 130 -6.61 23.88 -38.46
C THR A 130 -6.59 25.14 -37.60
N GLY A 131 -5.77 25.14 -36.58
CA GLY A 131 -5.60 26.22 -35.61
C GLY A 131 -6.50 26.11 -34.37
N THR A 132 -7.46 25.15 -34.33
CA THR A 132 -8.19 24.85 -33.10
C THR A 132 -7.22 24.25 -32.07
N VAL A 133 -7.43 24.59 -30.80
CA VAL A 133 -6.73 24.00 -29.64
C VAL A 133 -7.80 23.54 -28.66
N TYR A 134 -7.63 22.33 -28.14
CA TYR A 134 -8.44 21.75 -27.08
C TYR A 134 -7.52 21.18 -26.01
N GLU A 135 -7.83 21.40 -24.76
CA GLU A 135 -7.05 20.92 -23.61
C GLU A 135 -7.96 20.16 -22.65
N HIS A 136 -7.45 19.03 -22.14
CA HIS A 136 -8.10 18.30 -21.07
C HIS A 136 -7.07 17.88 -20.02
N THR A 137 -7.38 18.12 -18.72
CA THR A 137 -6.54 17.72 -17.59
C THR A 137 -7.06 16.41 -17.02
N PHE A 138 -6.20 15.41 -16.97
CA PHE A 138 -6.54 14.08 -16.47
C PHE A 138 -6.37 14.03 -14.95
N THR A 139 -7.47 13.84 -14.23
CA THR A 139 -7.49 13.83 -12.75
C THR A 139 -7.51 12.43 -12.16
N GLU A 140 -7.67 11.39 -12.97
CA GLU A 140 -7.69 10.00 -12.55
C GLU A 140 -6.72 9.16 -13.39
N ALA A 141 -6.13 8.12 -12.79
CA ALA A 141 -5.25 7.20 -13.50
C ALA A 141 -6.07 6.21 -14.34
N GLY A 142 -5.56 5.87 -15.52
CA GLY A 142 -6.24 4.95 -16.42
C GLY A 142 -5.71 4.99 -17.84
N ALA A 143 -6.21 4.13 -18.70
CA ALA A 143 -5.99 4.18 -20.13
C ALA A 143 -7.24 4.77 -20.81
N TYR A 144 -7.11 5.98 -21.35
CA TYR A 144 -8.18 6.73 -21.99
C TYR A 144 -8.03 6.62 -23.50
N HIS A 145 -8.85 5.78 -24.10
CA HIS A 145 -8.92 5.69 -25.54
C HIS A 145 -9.70 6.87 -26.10
N TYR A 146 -9.29 7.37 -27.26
CA TYR A 146 -10.00 8.42 -27.96
C TYR A 146 -9.91 8.25 -29.49
N PHE A 147 -10.80 8.89 -30.21
CA PHE A 147 -10.92 8.72 -31.65
C PHE A 147 -11.43 10.01 -32.34
N CYS A 148 -11.30 10.05 -33.65
CA CYS A 148 -11.95 11.06 -34.48
C CYS A 148 -13.26 10.51 -35.04
N ASP A 149 -14.41 11.13 -34.74
CA ASP A 149 -15.72 10.66 -35.17
C ASP A 149 -15.85 10.46 -36.68
N ALA A 150 -15.21 11.32 -37.46
CA ALA A 150 -15.26 11.23 -38.93
C ALA A 150 -14.34 10.15 -39.52
N HIS A 151 -13.27 9.75 -38.79
CA HIS A 151 -12.18 8.97 -39.38
C HIS A 151 -11.77 7.73 -38.55
N CYS A 152 -12.50 7.40 -37.47
CA CYS A 152 -12.15 6.25 -36.64
C CYS A 152 -12.23 4.92 -37.41
N ALA A 153 -13.19 4.78 -38.33
CA ALA A 153 -13.34 3.60 -39.17
C ALA A 153 -12.14 3.30 -40.08
N ILE A 154 -11.26 4.29 -40.30
CA ILE A 154 -10.01 4.18 -41.06
C ILE A 154 -8.77 4.25 -40.19
N GLY A 155 -8.93 4.14 -38.83
CA GLY A 155 -7.85 4.00 -37.87
C GLY A 155 -7.36 5.27 -37.20
N MET A 156 -8.11 6.40 -37.29
CA MET A 156 -7.74 7.62 -36.57
C MET A 156 -8.19 7.52 -35.09
N ASN A 157 -7.34 6.91 -34.28
CA ASN A 157 -7.55 6.75 -32.83
C ASN A 157 -6.24 6.96 -32.08
N GLY A 158 -6.31 7.12 -30.77
CA GLY A 158 -5.17 7.24 -29.88
C GLY A 158 -5.50 6.76 -28.47
N VAL A 159 -4.49 6.76 -27.60
CA VAL A 159 -4.61 6.41 -26.18
C VAL A 159 -3.78 7.35 -25.31
N ILE A 160 -4.37 7.80 -24.23
CA ILE A 160 -3.67 8.53 -23.15
C ILE A 160 -3.54 7.56 -21.99
N ASN A 161 -2.33 7.12 -21.68
CA ASN A 161 -2.02 6.33 -20.51
C ASN A 161 -1.68 7.28 -19.35
N VAL A 162 -2.61 7.45 -18.44
CA VAL A 162 -2.42 8.29 -17.24
C VAL A 162 -1.89 7.39 -16.14
N SER A 163 -0.61 7.52 -15.84
CA SER A 163 -0.02 6.82 -14.69
C SER A 163 -0.43 7.50 -13.40
N GLY A 164 -0.55 6.72 -12.32
CA GLY A 164 -0.93 7.21 -11.00
C GLY A 164 0.01 8.27 -10.43
N GLY A 165 -0.03 9.46 -11.01
CA GLY A 165 0.38 10.67 -10.32
C GLY A 165 -0.75 11.07 -9.38
N CYS A 166 -0.44 11.57 -8.19
CA CYS A 166 -1.45 12.10 -7.31
C CYS A 166 -1.52 13.63 -7.44
N ALA A 167 -2.69 14.19 -7.19
CA ALA A 167 -2.85 15.64 -7.16
C ALA A 167 -1.92 16.25 -6.09
N PRO A 168 -1.07 17.22 -6.43
CA PRO A 168 -0.18 17.85 -5.45
C PRO A 168 -0.95 18.39 -4.25
N SER A 169 -0.45 18.12 -3.03
CA SER A 169 -1.04 18.57 -1.75
C SER A 169 -2.42 17.99 -1.42
N GLY A 170 -2.79 16.84 -1.99
CA GLY A 170 -4.09 16.23 -1.72
C GLY A 170 -4.11 14.72 -1.85
N TRP A 171 -5.26 14.14 -1.54
CA TRP A 171 -5.57 12.74 -1.72
C TRP A 171 -6.23 12.50 -3.07
N SER A 172 -5.85 11.42 -3.73
CA SER A 172 -6.46 10.92 -4.96
C SER A 172 -6.81 9.44 -4.81
N THR A 173 -7.82 8.98 -5.53
CA THR A 173 -8.20 7.57 -5.56
C THR A 173 -7.13 6.77 -6.32
N GLY A 174 -6.69 5.66 -5.72
CA GLY A 174 -5.87 4.66 -6.38
C GLY A 174 -6.72 3.45 -6.80
N PRO A 175 -6.12 2.47 -7.49
CA PRO A 175 -6.81 1.22 -7.84
C PRO A 175 -7.06 0.39 -6.58
N ASP A 176 -8.22 -0.25 -6.52
CA ASP A 176 -8.57 -1.14 -5.42
C ASP A 176 -7.57 -2.28 -5.23
N MET A 177 -7.29 -2.65 -3.98
CA MET A 177 -6.55 -3.88 -3.67
C MET A 177 -7.23 -5.11 -4.31
N PRO A 178 -6.48 -6.19 -4.59
CA PRO A 178 -7.05 -7.42 -5.16
C PRO A 178 -8.16 -8.06 -4.34
N SER A 179 -8.28 -7.69 -3.07
CA SER A 179 -9.32 -8.14 -2.14
C SER A 179 -9.60 -7.05 -1.10
N VAL A 180 -10.82 -7.01 -0.57
CA VAL A 180 -11.08 -6.32 0.69
C VAL A 180 -10.15 -6.88 1.76
N GLY A 181 -9.61 -6.05 2.66
CA GLY A 181 -8.62 -6.55 3.61
C GLY A 181 -8.41 -5.66 4.82
N VAL A 182 -8.28 -6.31 6.00
CA VAL A 182 -8.01 -5.66 7.29
C VAL A 182 -6.82 -6.29 7.98
N ARG A 183 -6.19 -5.55 8.92
CA ARG A 183 -5.07 -6.01 9.76
C ARG A 183 -3.81 -6.38 8.96
N LEU A 184 -3.67 -5.79 7.76
CA LEU A 184 -2.45 -5.85 6.96
C LEU A 184 -1.46 -4.80 7.45
N VAL A 185 -0.19 -5.02 7.10
CA VAL A 185 0.88 -4.04 7.30
C VAL A 185 1.35 -3.50 5.96
N GLY A 186 1.33 -2.18 5.79
CA GLY A 186 1.93 -1.52 4.63
C GLY A 186 3.45 -1.44 4.77
N VAL A 187 4.17 -1.68 3.68
CA VAL A 187 5.62 -1.54 3.61
C VAL A 187 6.02 -1.00 2.22
N TYR A 188 6.62 0.18 2.21
CA TYR A 188 7.27 0.69 0.99
C TYR A 188 8.66 0.08 0.87
N PHE A 189 8.92 -0.59 -0.24
CA PHE A 189 10.21 -1.21 -0.50
C PHE A 189 11.02 -0.34 -1.47
N GLN A 190 11.86 0.52 -0.91
CA GLN A 190 12.60 1.54 -1.65
C GLN A 190 13.46 0.97 -2.80
N ALA A 191 14.00 -0.26 -2.64
CA ALA A 191 14.89 -0.85 -3.64
C ALA A 191 14.21 -1.12 -5.00
N ASN A 192 12.87 -1.26 -5.06
CA ASN A 192 12.13 -1.39 -6.31
C ASN A 192 11.01 -0.35 -6.48
N GLY A 193 10.86 0.57 -5.51
CA GLY A 193 9.87 1.66 -5.58
C GLY A 193 8.42 1.23 -5.42
N LYS A 194 8.15 0.03 -4.87
CA LYS A 194 6.81 -0.53 -4.77
C LYS A 194 6.29 -0.57 -3.32
N PHE A 195 4.97 -0.52 -3.18
CA PHE A 195 4.28 -0.65 -1.90
C PHE A 195 3.71 -2.06 -1.75
N TYR A 196 3.91 -2.66 -0.58
CA TYR A 196 3.46 -4.01 -0.25
C TYR A 196 2.45 -3.99 0.88
N ALA A 197 1.36 -4.75 0.74
CA ALA A 197 0.42 -5.02 1.82
C ALA A 197 0.64 -6.45 2.30
N MET A 198 1.14 -6.58 3.54
CA MET A 198 1.62 -7.84 4.11
C MET A 198 0.61 -8.41 5.11
N GLY A 199 0.26 -9.67 4.96
CA GLY A 199 -0.62 -10.40 5.89
C GLY A 199 -2.08 -10.01 5.83
N GLY A 200 -2.77 -10.03 7.00
CA GLY A 200 -4.16 -9.65 7.13
C GLY A 200 -5.19 -10.70 6.73
N ARG A 201 -6.46 -10.28 6.63
CA ARG A 201 -7.59 -11.15 6.30
C ARG A 201 -8.67 -10.40 5.51
N ALA A 202 -9.49 -11.16 4.74
CA ALA A 202 -10.56 -10.63 3.89
C ALA A 202 -11.89 -10.41 4.61
N ILE A 203 -12.04 -10.83 5.86
CA ILE A 203 -13.32 -10.79 6.58
C ILE A 203 -13.22 -10.00 7.88
N ALA A 204 -14.33 -9.35 8.28
CA ALA A 204 -14.42 -8.61 9.53
C ALA A 204 -14.55 -9.55 10.74
N SER A 205 -15.24 -10.68 10.60
CA SER A 205 -15.53 -11.60 11.70
C SER A 205 -14.26 -12.33 12.19
N ASP A 206 -14.29 -12.78 13.43
CA ASP A 206 -13.26 -13.63 14.03
C ASP A 206 -13.41 -15.12 13.62
N ALA A 207 -14.05 -15.40 12.48
CA ALA A 207 -14.12 -16.74 11.95
C ALA A 207 -12.70 -17.25 11.59
N PRO A 208 -12.39 -18.55 11.77
CA PRO A 208 -11.05 -19.09 11.61
C PRO A 208 -10.63 -19.28 10.14
N PHE A 209 -11.16 -18.47 9.24
CA PHE A 209 -10.85 -18.46 7.81
C PHE A 209 -10.76 -17.02 7.29
N GLY A 210 -10.32 -16.86 6.06
CA GLY A 210 -10.18 -15.55 5.42
C GLY A 210 -8.83 -14.88 5.62
N ASN A 211 -7.89 -15.50 6.36
CA ASN A 211 -6.51 -15.03 6.42
C ASN A 211 -5.87 -15.10 5.02
N PHE A 212 -5.13 -14.07 4.65
CA PHE A 212 -4.41 -14.07 3.39
C PHE A 212 -3.24 -15.05 3.42
N THR A 213 -2.97 -15.65 2.28
CA THR A 213 -1.87 -16.61 2.09
C THR A 213 -0.68 -16.00 1.38
N ASN A 214 -0.85 -14.85 0.73
CA ASN A 214 0.11 -14.23 -0.16
C ASN A 214 0.22 -12.72 0.10
N PRO A 215 1.39 -12.11 -0.11
CA PRO A 215 1.52 -10.65 -0.16
C PRO A 215 0.80 -10.03 -1.36
N PHE A 216 0.38 -8.77 -1.22
CA PHE A 216 -0.05 -7.94 -2.34
C PHE A 216 1.03 -6.88 -2.63
N GLU A 217 1.27 -6.60 -3.90
CA GLU A 217 2.22 -5.61 -4.39
C GLU A 217 1.48 -4.55 -5.21
N TYR A 218 1.66 -3.29 -4.87
CA TYR A 218 1.24 -2.15 -5.68
C TYR A 218 2.45 -1.53 -6.37
N ASP A 219 2.35 -1.38 -7.68
CA ASP A 219 3.35 -0.72 -8.51
C ASP A 219 2.89 0.70 -8.87
N PRO A 220 3.51 1.76 -8.29
CA PRO A 220 3.15 3.13 -8.61
C PRO A 220 3.42 3.54 -10.06
N ALA A 221 4.33 2.83 -10.76
CA ALA A 221 4.65 3.15 -12.14
C ALA A 221 3.56 2.71 -13.12
N THR A 222 2.89 1.59 -12.81
CA THR A 222 1.78 1.06 -13.63
C THR A 222 0.41 1.31 -13.00
N ASN A 223 0.39 1.94 -11.81
CA ASN A 223 -0.83 2.17 -11.01
C ASN A 223 -1.68 0.90 -10.88
N SER A 224 -1.06 -0.23 -10.53
CA SER A 224 -1.75 -1.52 -10.48
C SER A 224 -1.29 -2.41 -9.34
N TRP A 225 -2.19 -3.29 -8.90
CA TRP A 225 -1.93 -4.30 -7.89
C TRP A 225 -1.65 -5.68 -8.50
N ALA A 226 -0.80 -6.45 -7.83
CA ALA A 226 -0.58 -7.86 -8.10
C ALA A 226 -0.61 -8.67 -6.80
N THR A 227 -1.22 -9.86 -6.85
CA THR A 227 -1.05 -10.87 -5.81
C THR A 227 0.25 -11.62 -6.08
N LYS A 228 1.14 -11.68 -5.09
CA LYS A 228 2.43 -12.36 -5.22
C LYS A 228 2.24 -13.88 -5.13
N SER A 229 3.23 -14.65 -5.60
CA SER A 229 3.19 -16.12 -5.54
C SER A 229 3.77 -16.69 -4.25
N ALA A 230 4.58 -15.92 -3.52
CA ALA A 230 5.10 -16.31 -2.21
C ALA A 230 3.97 -16.63 -1.23
N ILE A 231 4.11 -17.73 -0.48
CA ILE A 231 3.11 -18.18 0.49
C ILE A 231 3.65 -17.97 1.90
N TYR A 232 2.84 -17.38 2.79
CA TYR A 232 3.20 -17.22 4.20
C TYR A 232 3.44 -18.57 4.89
N PRO A 233 4.34 -18.61 5.89
CA PRO A 233 4.68 -19.87 6.57
C PRO A 233 3.50 -20.52 7.29
N ASP A 234 2.51 -19.72 7.69
CA ASP A 234 1.30 -20.13 8.40
C ASP A 234 0.17 -19.09 8.18
N ASN A 235 -0.96 -19.27 8.85
CA ASN A 235 -2.13 -18.40 8.76
C ASN A 235 -2.19 -17.31 9.85
N GLN A 236 -1.16 -17.17 10.70
CA GLN A 236 -1.12 -16.19 11.79
C GLN A 236 -0.53 -14.86 11.31
N VAL A 237 -1.19 -14.23 10.36
CA VAL A 237 -0.68 -13.09 9.59
C VAL A 237 -1.40 -11.76 9.88
N ASN A 238 -2.30 -11.73 10.87
CA ASN A 238 -2.96 -10.48 11.27
C ASN A 238 -2.12 -9.73 12.30
N ASN A 239 -2.02 -8.40 12.17
CA ASN A 239 -1.32 -7.53 13.13
C ASN A 239 0.16 -7.89 13.34
N MET A 240 0.86 -8.21 12.27
CA MET A 240 2.31 -8.39 12.30
C MET A 240 3.03 -7.05 12.47
N ALA A 241 4.29 -7.09 12.90
CA ALA A 241 5.22 -5.97 12.77
C ALA A 241 6.13 -6.22 11.57
N CYS A 242 6.11 -5.34 10.57
CA CYS A 242 6.94 -5.51 9.37
C CYS A 242 7.78 -4.26 9.10
N GLY A 243 9.00 -4.47 8.55
CA GLY A 243 9.88 -3.37 8.14
C GLY A 243 10.96 -3.85 7.18
N VAL A 244 11.54 -2.92 6.42
CA VAL A 244 12.63 -3.21 5.49
C VAL A 244 13.96 -3.20 6.24
N LEU A 245 14.65 -4.33 6.24
CA LEU A 245 15.98 -4.49 6.84
C LEU A 245 16.93 -5.11 5.83
N ALA A 246 18.19 -4.67 5.85
CA ALA A 246 19.24 -5.25 5.01
C ALA A 246 19.98 -6.37 5.76
N ASP A 247 20.11 -7.52 5.12
CA ASP A 247 21.00 -8.60 5.53
C ASP A 247 22.13 -8.70 4.51
N SER A 248 23.37 -8.54 4.99
CA SER A 248 24.58 -8.55 4.13
C SER A 248 24.48 -7.58 2.94
N GLY A 249 23.84 -6.42 3.15
CA GLY A 249 23.64 -5.38 2.15
C GLY A 249 22.44 -5.57 1.22
N THR A 250 21.75 -6.70 1.29
CA THR A 250 20.51 -6.95 0.52
C THR A 250 19.28 -6.63 1.35
N PRO A 251 18.38 -5.72 0.90
CA PRO A 251 17.17 -5.39 1.62
C PRO A 251 16.10 -6.49 1.46
N TYR A 252 15.35 -6.73 2.54
CA TYR A 252 14.21 -7.65 2.60
C TYR A 252 13.10 -7.04 3.47
N ILE A 253 11.86 -7.47 3.28
CA ILE A 253 10.77 -7.16 4.21
C ILE A 253 10.77 -8.23 5.32
N TYR A 254 11.13 -7.86 6.54
CA TYR A 254 11.03 -8.72 7.72
C TYR A 254 9.68 -8.52 8.38
N CYS A 255 9.02 -9.62 8.75
CA CYS A 255 7.75 -9.60 9.49
C CYS A 255 7.84 -10.49 10.73
N VAL A 256 7.25 -10.01 11.82
CA VAL A 256 7.33 -10.59 13.17
C VAL A 256 5.95 -10.74 13.77
N GLY A 257 5.72 -11.84 14.45
CA GLY A 257 4.51 -12.05 15.22
C GLY A 257 3.26 -12.28 14.38
N GLY A 258 2.13 -11.95 14.95
CA GLY A 258 0.81 -12.03 14.32
C GLY A 258 -0.13 -13.03 14.97
N SER A 259 -1.37 -13.08 14.48
CA SER A 259 -2.41 -14.03 14.92
C SER A 259 -3.23 -14.52 13.73
N ALA A 260 -3.96 -15.61 13.92
CA ALA A 260 -5.00 -16.03 12.97
C ALA A 260 -6.38 -15.46 13.34
N ALA A 261 -7.24 -15.31 12.35
CA ALA A 261 -8.64 -14.93 12.59
C ALA A 261 -9.32 -15.96 13.53
N GLY A 262 -10.12 -15.46 14.47
CA GLY A 262 -10.83 -16.28 15.44
C GLY A 262 -9.98 -16.96 16.51
N GLN A 263 -8.69 -16.61 16.61
CA GLN A 263 -7.78 -17.11 17.63
C GLN A 263 -7.47 -16.01 18.66
N THR A 264 -7.26 -16.44 19.90
CA THR A 264 -6.76 -15.58 21.00
C THR A 264 -5.31 -15.92 21.33
N THR A 265 -4.59 -16.50 20.38
CA THR A 265 -3.17 -16.84 20.46
C THR A 265 -2.41 -16.05 19.43
N ALA A 266 -1.18 -15.68 19.77
CA ALA A 266 -0.21 -15.08 18.89
C ALA A 266 0.88 -16.07 18.51
N ILE A 267 1.79 -15.66 17.66
CA ILE A 267 2.98 -16.41 17.28
C ILE A 267 4.20 -15.50 17.34
N ASP A 268 5.30 -16.05 17.86
CA ASP A 268 6.58 -15.35 18.00
C ASP A 268 7.48 -15.42 16.76
N ARG A 269 7.00 -16.02 15.65
CA ARG A 269 7.80 -16.26 14.45
C ARG A 269 8.31 -14.98 13.80
N VAL A 270 9.48 -15.12 13.16
CA VAL A 270 10.06 -14.15 12.23
C VAL A 270 10.20 -14.78 10.85
N PHE A 271 9.87 -14.05 9.80
CA PHE A 271 10.24 -14.40 8.44
C PHE A 271 10.70 -13.16 7.68
N ARG A 272 11.41 -13.37 6.58
CA ARG A 272 11.70 -12.32 5.61
C ARG A 272 11.10 -12.67 4.25
N TYR A 273 10.61 -11.67 3.57
CA TYR A 273 10.15 -11.73 2.19
C TYR A 273 11.14 -10.99 1.30
N ASP A 274 11.53 -11.63 0.20
CA ASP A 274 12.35 -11.06 -0.87
C ASP A 274 11.44 -10.62 -2.02
N PRO A 275 11.21 -9.31 -2.21
CA PRO A 275 10.37 -8.81 -3.30
C PRO A 275 10.93 -9.06 -4.71
N VAL A 276 12.24 -9.28 -4.84
CA VAL A 276 12.89 -9.51 -6.13
C VAL A 276 12.69 -10.94 -6.62
N THR A 277 12.87 -11.92 -5.73
CA THR A 277 12.71 -13.35 -6.06
C THR A 277 11.32 -13.88 -5.77
N ASP A 278 10.45 -13.06 -5.17
CA ASP A 278 9.11 -13.43 -4.69
C ASP A 278 9.14 -14.67 -3.80
N ALA A 279 10.00 -14.65 -2.77
CA ALA A 279 10.23 -15.78 -1.88
C ALA A 279 10.17 -15.38 -0.40
N ILE A 280 9.53 -16.23 0.42
CA ILE A 280 9.51 -16.09 1.89
C ILE A 280 10.45 -17.10 2.51
N THR A 281 11.29 -16.63 3.46
CA THR A 281 12.23 -17.44 4.22
C THR A 281 11.95 -17.29 5.71
N PRO A 282 11.58 -18.34 6.45
CA PRO A 282 11.51 -18.32 7.91
C PRO A 282 12.87 -18.04 8.53
N ILE A 283 12.88 -17.24 9.61
CA ILE A 283 14.08 -16.89 10.38
C ILE A 283 14.00 -17.56 11.75
N ALA A 284 15.03 -18.33 12.11
CA ALA A 284 15.09 -19.03 13.39
C ALA A 284 15.50 -18.09 14.54
N ALA A 285 14.69 -17.08 14.79
CA ALA A 285 14.87 -16.06 15.82
C ALA A 285 13.51 -15.65 16.39
N PRO A 286 12.82 -16.51 17.16
CA PRO A 286 11.50 -16.20 17.70
C PRO A 286 11.55 -14.92 18.53
N TRP A 287 10.50 -14.13 18.43
CA TRP A 287 10.39 -12.86 19.16
C TRP A 287 10.08 -13.10 20.64
N PRO A 288 11.01 -12.74 21.57
CA PRO A 288 10.81 -13.05 22.99
C PRO A 288 9.67 -12.23 23.65
N GLY A 289 9.16 -11.18 22.98
CA GLY A 289 8.03 -10.41 23.47
C GLY A 289 6.70 -11.16 23.45
N ASP A 290 6.61 -12.27 22.72
CA ASP A 290 5.46 -13.19 22.72
C ASP A 290 5.82 -14.56 23.38
N ALA A 291 6.60 -14.55 24.46
CA ALA A 291 6.96 -15.78 25.16
C ALA A 291 5.76 -16.52 25.78
N ASP A 292 4.64 -15.86 25.94
CA ASP A 292 3.38 -16.41 26.46
C ASP A 292 2.40 -16.92 25.37
N GLY A 293 2.71 -16.67 24.09
CA GLY A 293 1.88 -17.08 22.94
C GLY A 293 0.55 -16.34 22.81
N ILE A 294 0.45 -15.13 23.42
CA ILE A 294 -0.77 -14.30 23.40
C ILE A 294 -0.47 -12.82 23.13
N THR A 295 0.79 -12.45 22.86
CA THR A 295 1.21 -11.06 22.71
C THR A 295 1.38 -10.70 21.23
N LEU A 296 0.56 -9.78 20.73
CA LEU A 296 0.76 -9.14 19.43
C LEU A 296 1.74 -7.97 19.53
N PRO A 297 2.57 -7.72 18.49
CA PRO A 297 3.37 -6.51 18.41
C PRO A 297 2.52 -5.25 18.59
N GLY A 298 2.98 -4.29 19.40
CA GLY A 298 2.33 -3.00 19.60
C GLY A 298 2.64 -2.01 18.49
N GLY A 299 3.46 -1.00 18.79
CA GLY A 299 4.04 -0.11 17.77
C GLY A 299 5.33 -0.69 17.21
N PHE A 300 5.67 -0.36 15.96
CA PHE A 300 6.91 -0.81 15.38
C PHE A 300 7.44 0.16 14.32
N THR A 301 8.75 0.19 14.17
CA THR A 301 9.47 1.01 13.19
C THR A 301 10.89 0.47 12.97
N VAL A 302 11.54 0.97 11.93
CA VAL A 302 12.94 0.65 11.64
C VAL A 302 13.83 1.84 11.99
N PHE A 303 14.90 1.59 12.73
CA PHE A 303 15.95 2.54 13.00
C PHE A 303 17.32 1.88 12.85
N ASN A 304 18.22 2.50 12.11
CA ASN A 304 19.60 2.04 11.89
C ASN A 304 19.69 0.55 11.54
N ASN A 305 18.90 0.13 10.54
CA ASN A 305 18.80 -1.25 10.07
C ASN A 305 18.40 -2.29 11.13
N LYS A 306 17.61 -1.88 12.12
CA LYS A 306 17.05 -2.73 13.17
C LYS A 306 15.55 -2.50 13.27
N LEU A 307 14.78 -3.56 13.54
CA LEU A 307 13.36 -3.44 13.81
C LEU A 307 13.14 -3.25 15.31
N TYR A 308 12.44 -2.20 15.68
CA TYR A 308 11.99 -1.94 17.04
C TYR A 308 10.53 -2.27 17.18
N ILE A 309 10.16 -2.97 18.25
CA ILE A 309 8.77 -3.24 18.66
C ILE A 309 8.57 -2.66 20.05
N LEU A 310 7.58 -1.78 20.18
CA LEU A 310 7.25 -1.05 21.41
C LEU A 310 5.88 -1.51 21.91
N GLY A 311 5.80 -1.97 23.16
CA GLY A 311 4.57 -2.46 23.75
C GLY A 311 4.03 -3.71 23.07
N GLY A 312 2.74 -3.98 23.24
CA GLY A 312 2.04 -5.11 22.63
C GLY A 312 0.67 -5.33 23.24
N TYR A 313 -0.24 -5.94 22.47
CA TYR A 313 -1.54 -6.34 22.97
C TYR A 313 -1.53 -7.82 23.39
N GLN A 314 -1.76 -8.07 24.67
CA GLN A 314 -1.91 -9.41 25.23
C GLN A 314 -3.38 -9.79 25.20
N PHE A 315 -3.75 -10.79 24.42
CA PHE A 315 -5.14 -11.13 24.18
C PHE A 315 -5.96 -11.25 25.46
N LEU A 316 -6.95 -10.35 25.62
CA LEU A 316 -7.92 -10.30 26.71
C LEU A 316 -7.34 -10.19 28.14
N THR A 317 -6.05 -9.88 28.28
CA THR A 317 -5.37 -9.87 29.58
C THR A 317 -4.66 -8.56 29.90
N GLY A 318 -4.20 -7.82 28.89
CA GLY A 318 -3.46 -6.59 29.13
C GLY A 318 -2.71 -6.05 27.93
N MET A 319 -1.77 -5.17 28.23
CA MET A 319 -0.78 -4.61 27.31
C MET A 319 0.62 -4.84 27.85
N ALA A 320 1.60 -4.88 26.97
CA ALA A 320 3.01 -4.85 27.32
C ALA A 320 3.54 -3.40 27.30
N ASP A 321 4.61 -3.15 28.06
CA ASP A 321 5.35 -1.88 28.09
C ASP A 321 6.79 -2.04 27.58
N THR A 322 7.21 -3.24 27.21
CA THR A 322 8.58 -3.58 26.82
C THR A 322 8.95 -3.05 25.45
N ILE A 323 10.23 -2.75 25.26
CA ILE A 323 10.81 -2.36 23.97
C ILE A 323 11.80 -3.42 23.54
N TRP A 324 11.63 -3.94 22.31
CA TRP A 324 12.46 -4.97 21.72
C TRP A 324 13.17 -4.47 20.46
N GLU A 325 14.42 -4.86 20.31
CA GLU A 325 15.27 -4.54 19.16
C GLU A 325 15.70 -5.84 18.46
N PHE A 326 15.40 -5.96 17.17
CA PHE A 326 15.85 -7.06 16.31
C PHE A 326 16.97 -6.61 15.38
N THR A 327 18.06 -7.37 15.31
CA THR A 327 19.17 -7.14 14.40
C THR A 327 19.18 -8.21 13.30
N PRO A 328 18.98 -7.86 12.01
CA PRO A 328 19.13 -8.79 10.89
C PRO A 328 20.58 -9.26 10.75
N GLY A 329 20.81 -10.34 10.02
CA GLY A 329 22.14 -10.91 9.80
C GLY A 329 22.63 -11.76 10.99
N THR A 330 22.62 -11.22 12.20
CA THR A 330 22.84 -12.01 13.42
C THR A 330 21.60 -12.71 13.91
N ASN A 331 20.42 -12.26 13.49
CA ASN A 331 19.11 -12.77 13.88
C ASN A 331 18.95 -12.81 15.41
N THR A 332 19.26 -11.67 16.07
CA THR A 332 19.25 -11.58 17.52
C THR A 332 18.28 -10.51 18.01
N TRP A 333 17.65 -10.79 19.15
CA TRP A 333 16.78 -9.88 19.88
C TRP A 333 17.48 -9.32 21.11
N VAL A 334 17.22 -8.06 21.41
CA VAL A 334 17.65 -7.38 22.64
C VAL A 334 16.44 -6.68 23.24
N GLN A 335 16.10 -7.00 24.49
CA GLN A 335 15.17 -6.21 25.27
C GLN A 335 15.88 -4.96 25.75
N LYS A 336 15.29 -3.80 25.52
CA LYS A 336 15.82 -2.52 25.99
C LYS A 336 15.54 -2.35 27.47
N THR A 337 16.33 -1.49 28.13
CA THR A 337 16.13 -1.19 29.55
C THR A 337 14.99 -0.19 29.75
N ALA A 338 14.80 0.74 28.80
CA ALA A 338 13.66 1.62 28.77
C ALA A 338 12.37 0.84 28.53
N VAL A 339 11.30 1.27 29.19
CA VAL A 339 9.94 0.78 29.01
C VAL A 339 9.01 1.94 28.69
N LEU A 340 7.89 1.68 28.05
CA LEU A 340 6.85 2.69 27.86
C LEU A 340 6.35 3.17 29.22
N PRO A 341 6.09 4.47 29.41
CA PRO A 341 5.55 5.00 30.66
C PRO A 341 4.16 4.44 31.00
N GLU A 342 3.47 3.91 30.02
CA GLU A 342 2.21 3.19 30.13
C GLU A 342 2.23 1.98 29.18
N ALA A 343 1.69 0.86 29.61
CA ALA A 343 1.57 -0.33 28.78
C ALA A 343 0.53 -0.09 27.66
N LEU A 344 0.95 -0.19 26.40
CA LEU A 344 0.15 0.17 25.23
C LEU A 344 0.22 -0.92 24.14
N GLY A 345 -0.89 -1.07 23.42
CA GLY A 345 -0.97 -1.83 22.16
C GLY A 345 -1.40 -0.93 21.00
N TYR A 346 -1.27 -1.43 19.76
CA TYR A 346 -1.71 -0.74 18.53
C TYR A 346 -1.22 0.70 18.41
N ILE A 347 0.04 0.93 18.71
CA ILE A 347 0.65 2.25 18.89
C ILE A 347 1.11 2.81 17.53
N PRO A 348 0.58 3.92 17.05
CA PRO A 348 1.16 4.65 15.92
C PRO A 348 2.61 5.02 16.21
N THR A 349 3.55 4.47 15.44
CA THR A 349 4.98 4.56 15.73
C THR A 349 5.77 4.81 14.43
N THR A 350 6.70 5.76 14.46
CA THR A 350 7.61 6.06 13.35
C THR A 350 8.97 6.54 13.84
N THR A 351 9.97 6.50 12.96
CA THR A 351 11.31 7.04 13.20
C THR A 351 11.51 8.35 12.45
N ILE A 352 11.98 9.39 13.14
CA ILE A 352 12.40 10.66 12.54
C ILE A 352 13.82 10.98 13.01
N GLY A 353 14.74 11.09 12.07
CA GLY A 353 16.16 11.23 12.38
C GLY A 353 16.67 10.06 13.23
N ASN A 354 17.12 10.34 14.45
CA ASN A 354 17.66 9.35 15.38
C ASN A 354 16.70 8.98 16.52
N VAL A 355 15.43 9.36 16.43
CA VAL A 355 14.44 9.23 17.50
C VAL A 355 13.22 8.48 16.99
N ILE A 356 12.68 7.59 17.81
CA ILE A 356 11.42 6.91 17.58
C ILE A 356 10.30 7.67 18.28
N TYR A 357 9.25 8.02 17.56
CA TYR A 357 8.10 8.77 18.06
C TYR A 357 6.85 7.88 18.06
N THR A 358 5.99 8.08 19.07
CA THR A 358 4.67 7.45 19.19
C THR A 358 3.61 8.51 19.42
N GLY A 359 2.39 8.28 18.91
CA GLY A 359 1.25 9.18 19.13
C GLY A 359 -0.03 8.40 19.32
N GLY A 360 -0.56 8.34 20.57
CA GLY A 360 -1.73 7.54 20.90
C GLY A 360 -1.39 6.07 21.19
N GLY A 361 -2.29 5.18 20.79
CA GLY A 361 -2.30 3.75 21.08
C GLY A 361 -3.48 3.37 21.96
N CYS A 362 -3.59 2.09 22.33
CA CYS A 362 -4.67 1.59 23.17
C CYS A 362 -4.13 1.08 24.50
N THR A 363 -4.84 1.44 25.59
CA THR A 363 -4.70 0.80 26.89
C THR A 363 -5.68 -0.37 27.03
N PHE A 364 -5.47 -1.21 28.05
CA PHE A 364 -6.38 -2.29 28.37
C PHE A 364 -7.29 -1.91 29.55
N ASP A 365 -8.60 -2.04 29.33
CA ASP A 365 -9.61 -1.94 30.38
C ASP A 365 -10.36 -3.28 30.49
N PRO A 366 -10.48 -3.87 31.67
CA PRO A 366 -11.16 -5.17 31.82
C PRO A 366 -12.62 -5.19 31.37
N THR A 367 -13.27 -4.03 31.19
CA THR A 367 -14.66 -3.91 30.78
C THR A 367 -14.84 -3.52 29.32
N ALA A 368 -13.93 -2.68 28.80
CA ALA A 368 -13.97 -2.18 27.43
C ALA A 368 -12.95 -2.88 26.49
N ILE A 369 -11.98 -3.63 27.05
CA ILE A 369 -10.88 -4.34 26.40
C ILE A 369 -9.85 -3.38 25.81
N LEU A 370 -10.21 -2.51 24.86
CA LEU A 370 -9.36 -1.51 24.23
C LEU A 370 -9.92 -0.12 24.49
N VAL A 371 -9.08 0.78 24.96
CA VAL A 371 -9.41 2.19 25.17
C VAL A 371 -8.30 3.02 24.53
N ASP A 372 -8.65 3.83 23.54
CA ASP A 372 -7.70 4.71 22.87
C ASP A 372 -7.20 5.81 23.79
N THR A 373 -5.93 6.19 23.63
CA THR A 373 -5.26 7.21 24.44
C THR A 373 -4.69 8.33 23.58
N THR A 374 -4.42 9.48 24.21
CA THR A 374 -3.70 10.61 23.62
C THR A 374 -2.22 10.61 24.00
N ASN A 375 -1.74 9.62 24.76
CA ASN A 375 -0.37 9.57 25.26
C ASN A 375 0.62 9.50 24.09
N SER A 376 1.66 10.32 24.15
CA SER A 376 2.65 10.46 23.10
C SER A 376 4.04 10.52 23.69
N PHE A 377 4.96 9.77 23.09
CA PHE A 377 6.32 9.62 23.60
C PHE A 377 7.34 9.71 22.48
N LYS A 378 8.57 10.08 22.86
CA LYS A 378 9.75 9.88 22.05
C LYS A 378 10.74 8.98 22.78
N TYR A 379 11.32 8.04 22.05
CA TYR A 379 12.32 7.10 22.51
C TYR A 379 13.64 7.33 21.76
N ASP A 380 14.73 7.54 22.50
CA ASP A 380 16.09 7.56 21.96
C ASP A 380 16.69 6.14 22.03
N PRO A 381 16.84 5.44 20.90
CA PRO A 381 17.36 4.07 20.89
C PRO A 381 18.84 3.96 21.25
N VAL A 382 19.60 5.07 21.12
CA VAL A 382 21.04 5.13 21.43
C VAL A 382 21.27 5.35 22.91
N ALA A 383 20.57 6.33 23.48
CA ALA A 383 20.62 6.61 24.92
C ALA A 383 19.80 5.62 25.77
N ASP A 384 18.92 4.84 25.13
CA ASP A 384 17.94 3.94 25.76
C ASP A 384 17.07 4.68 26.78
N THR A 385 16.49 5.81 26.36
CA THR A 385 15.65 6.67 27.22
C THR A 385 14.37 7.06 26.52
N ILE A 386 13.27 7.16 27.29
CA ILE A 386 11.96 7.59 26.81
C ILE A 386 11.53 8.87 27.50
N THR A 387 10.83 9.75 26.75
CA THR A 387 10.35 11.04 27.25
C THR A 387 8.95 11.29 26.71
N THR A 388 8.08 11.88 27.54
CA THR A 388 6.77 12.37 27.07
C THR A 388 6.94 13.58 26.17
N ILE A 389 6.15 13.65 25.11
CA ILE A 389 6.00 14.81 24.23
C ILE A 389 4.57 15.33 24.31
N THR A 390 4.27 16.45 23.63
CA THR A 390 2.90 16.96 23.55
C THR A 390 1.96 15.88 23.06
N SER A 391 0.88 15.63 23.80
CA SER A 391 -0.10 14.59 23.50
C SER A 391 -0.79 14.84 22.17
N ILE A 392 -1.04 13.77 21.40
CA ILE A 392 -1.87 13.85 20.20
C ILE A 392 -3.26 14.38 20.55
N PRO A 393 -3.85 15.31 19.76
CA PRO A 393 -5.12 15.96 20.13
C PRO A 393 -6.29 14.99 20.21
N ARG A 394 -6.27 13.93 19.40
CA ARG A 394 -7.31 12.94 19.28
C ARG A 394 -6.82 11.60 19.84
N ALA A 395 -7.56 11.03 20.81
CA ALA A 395 -7.30 9.66 21.25
C ALA A 395 -7.49 8.72 20.03
N THR A 396 -6.47 7.93 19.74
CA THR A 396 -6.47 7.06 18.56
C THR A 396 -5.54 5.86 18.73
N GLY A 397 -5.94 4.73 18.15
CA GLY A 397 -5.18 3.50 18.07
C GLY A 397 -5.54 2.75 16.77
N ASN A 398 -5.10 1.50 16.66
CA ASN A 398 -5.40 0.64 15.51
C ASN A 398 -5.01 1.23 14.15
N THR A 399 -3.96 2.06 14.14
CA THR A 399 -3.44 2.74 12.96
C THR A 399 -1.92 2.81 12.98
N ARG A 400 -1.34 3.55 12.05
CA ARG A 400 0.09 3.72 11.85
C ARG A 400 0.48 5.19 11.89
N ALA A 401 1.72 5.46 12.29
CA ALA A 401 2.38 6.73 12.06
C ALA A 401 3.47 6.58 10.99
N LEU A 402 3.65 7.60 10.18
CA LEU A 402 4.58 7.66 9.06
C LEU A 402 5.49 8.88 9.22
N ASN A 403 6.71 8.78 8.70
CA ASN A 403 7.60 9.94 8.58
C ASN A 403 7.51 10.48 7.16
N LEU A 404 6.88 11.64 6.99
CA LEU A 404 6.89 12.38 5.74
C LEU A 404 7.57 13.74 5.95
N ASN A 405 8.69 13.95 5.25
CA ASN A 405 9.47 15.19 5.32
C ASN A 405 9.87 15.62 6.75
N GLY A 406 10.22 14.66 7.62
CA GLY A 406 10.66 14.92 8.98
C GLY A 406 9.55 15.20 9.99
N GLN A 407 8.30 15.02 9.62
CA GLN A 407 7.13 15.11 10.50
C GLN A 407 6.48 13.74 10.69
N MET A 408 5.88 13.51 11.88
CA MET A 408 5.11 12.29 12.14
C MET A 408 3.64 12.52 11.72
N TRP A 409 3.18 11.70 10.79
CA TRP A 409 1.80 11.70 10.29
C TRP A 409 1.07 10.49 10.87
N VAL A 410 0.10 10.73 11.76
CA VAL A 410 -0.77 9.69 12.34
C VAL A 410 -2.04 9.62 11.50
N MET A 411 -2.30 8.44 10.93
CA MET A 411 -3.25 8.24 9.85
C MET A 411 -4.55 7.62 10.39
N GLY A 412 -5.68 8.31 10.38
CA GLY A 412 -6.99 7.72 10.72
C GLY A 412 -7.03 6.98 12.07
N GLY A 413 -7.53 5.76 12.09
CA GLY A 413 -7.63 4.93 13.30
C GLY A 413 -8.99 5.02 13.99
N ASP A 414 -9.11 4.37 15.15
CA ASP A 414 -10.32 4.44 15.97
C ASP A 414 -10.56 5.87 16.49
N VAL A 415 -11.83 6.27 16.60
CA VAL A 415 -12.24 7.49 17.31
C VAL A 415 -13.11 7.13 18.51
N MET A 416 -14.06 6.28 18.30
CA MET A 416 -14.98 5.68 19.26
C MET A 416 -15.74 4.60 18.50
N TRP A 417 -15.47 3.34 18.85
CA TRP A 417 -16.18 2.24 18.19
C TRP A 417 -17.69 2.51 18.13
N PRO A 418 -18.39 2.34 16.97
CA PRO A 418 -17.92 1.71 15.75
C PRO A 418 -17.42 2.66 14.64
N SER A 419 -17.06 3.90 14.92
CA SER A 419 -16.68 4.87 13.89
C SER A 419 -15.16 4.96 13.74
N ASP A 420 -14.69 4.96 12.51
CA ASP A 420 -13.29 5.12 12.14
C ASP A 420 -13.03 6.53 11.60
N SER A 421 -11.83 7.06 11.79
CA SER A 421 -11.44 8.41 11.38
C SER A 421 -10.79 8.42 10.00
N ASN A 422 -10.99 9.51 9.27
CA ASN A 422 -10.20 9.91 8.11
C ASN A 422 -9.24 11.07 8.42
N GLU A 423 -9.20 11.51 9.67
CA GLU A 423 -8.34 12.61 10.13
C GLU A 423 -6.87 12.20 10.10
N VAL A 424 -6.01 13.16 9.79
CA VAL A 424 -4.56 13.02 9.81
C VAL A 424 -4.01 14.03 10.81
N ASP A 425 -3.36 13.53 11.86
CA ASP A 425 -2.68 14.36 12.85
C ASP A 425 -1.19 14.42 12.50
N VAL A 426 -0.63 15.63 12.40
CA VAL A 426 0.76 15.86 12.02
C VAL A 426 1.52 16.48 13.18
N TYR A 427 2.54 15.77 13.66
CA TYR A 427 3.43 16.24 14.72
C TYR A 427 4.72 16.78 14.14
N ASP A 428 5.09 17.96 14.58
CA ASP A 428 6.36 18.60 14.26
C ASP A 428 7.32 18.45 15.48
N PRO A 429 8.40 17.65 15.34
CA PRO A 429 9.34 17.42 16.44
C PRO A 429 10.17 18.66 16.81
N ASP A 430 10.33 19.64 15.91
CA ASP A 430 11.12 20.85 16.15
C ASP A 430 10.37 21.82 17.08
N THR A 431 9.04 21.82 17.00
CA THR A 431 8.18 22.72 17.79
C THR A 431 7.42 22.01 18.92
N ASP A 432 7.52 20.67 19.02
CA ASP A 432 6.74 19.82 19.93
C ASP A 432 5.23 20.14 19.85
N SER A 433 4.69 20.22 18.66
CA SER A 433 3.29 20.61 18.43
C SER A 433 2.61 19.79 17.35
N TRP A 434 1.28 19.71 17.45
CA TRP A 434 0.41 19.02 16.51
C TRP A 434 -0.38 19.99 15.64
N SER A 435 -0.65 19.59 14.41
CA SER A 435 -1.55 20.27 13.47
C SER A 435 -2.35 19.22 12.69
N LEU A 436 -3.44 19.65 12.05
CA LEU A 436 -4.20 18.80 11.14
C LEU A 436 -3.54 18.76 9.77
N GLY A 437 -3.34 17.58 9.26
CA GLY A 437 -3.02 17.32 7.86
C GLY A 437 -4.27 17.21 6.98
N PRO A 438 -4.11 17.08 5.66
CA PRO A 438 -5.24 16.80 4.75
C PRO A 438 -5.85 15.43 5.06
N ALA A 439 -7.14 15.41 5.40
CA ALA A 439 -7.88 14.17 5.63
C ALA A 439 -8.05 13.38 4.33
N PHE A 440 -7.97 12.04 4.41
CA PHE A 440 -8.34 11.17 3.29
C PHE A 440 -9.86 10.98 3.21
N ASN A 441 -10.37 10.40 2.10
CA ASN A 441 -11.81 10.44 1.83
C ASN A 441 -12.62 9.47 2.69
N THR A 442 -12.07 8.29 3.00
CA THR A 442 -12.78 7.21 3.70
C THR A 442 -12.15 6.93 5.05
N GLY A 443 -12.86 7.16 6.15
CA GLY A 443 -12.39 6.80 7.50
C GLY A 443 -12.04 5.32 7.59
N ARG A 444 -10.90 5.01 8.23
CA ARG A 444 -10.44 3.62 8.30
C ARG A 444 -9.47 3.34 9.44
N ARG A 445 -9.44 2.09 9.88
CA ARG A 445 -8.46 1.54 10.83
C ARG A 445 -7.95 0.17 10.38
N ASN A 446 -6.88 -0.31 11.00
CA ASN A 446 -6.24 -1.61 10.70
C ASN A 446 -5.96 -1.82 9.20
N PHE A 447 -5.46 -0.81 8.54
CA PHE A 447 -5.18 -0.77 7.11
C PHE A 447 -3.67 -0.73 6.84
N PRO A 448 -3.22 -1.27 5.69
CA PRO A 448 -1.85 -1.11 5.24
C PRO A 448 -1.62 0.33 4.77
N THR A 449 -0.59 0.97 5.32
CA THR A 449 -0.13 2.29 4.92
C THR A 449 1.37 2.39 5.09
N ASP A 450 2.02 3.11 4.19
CA ASP A 450 3.42 3.51 4.28
C ASP A 450 3.71 4.70 3.35
N THR A 451 4.93 5.21 3.38
CA THR A 451 5.38 6.39 2.65
C THR A 451 6.75 6.17 2.01
N ASP A 452 7.06 6.91 0.94
CA ASP A 452 8.42 7.04 0.41
C ASP A 452 9.30 7.99 1.24
N GLY A 453 8.74 8.58 2.28
CA GLY A 453 9.38 9.50 3.21
C GLY A 453 9.41 10.96 2.75
N THR A 454 9.08 11.26 1.51
CA THR A 454 9.25 12.60 0.92
C THR A 454 8.07 13.09 0.10
N THR A 455 7.49 12.23 -0.73
CA THR A 455 6.54 12.67 -1.76
C THR A 455 5.17 12.03 -1.68
N ARG A 456 5.05 10.78 -1.19
CA ARG A 456 3.82 10.01 -1.26
C ARG A 456 3.50 9.27 0.03
N ILE A 457 2.21 9.14 0.30
CA ILE A 457 1.65 8.19 1.26
C ILE A 457 0.63 7.32 0.53
N TRP A 458 0.66 6.02 0.79
CA TRP A 458 -0.32 5.04 0.31
C TRP A 458 -1.17 4.55 1.47
N VAL A 459 -2.48 4.51 1.27
CA VAL A 459 -3.47 3.99 2.21
C VAL A 459 -4.37 3.04 1.44
N ALA A 460 -4.51 1.80 1.90
CA ALA A 460 -5.34 0.83 1.17
C ALA A 460 -6.11 -0.06 2.15
N GLY A 461 -7.29 -0.55 1.77
CA GLY A 461 -8.07 -1.45 2.62
C GLY A 461 -8.45 -0.88 3.98
N GLY A 462 -8.51 -1.74 4.98
CA GLY A 462 -8.94 -1.44 6.35
C GLY A 462 -10.41 -1.74 6.59
N TYR A 463 -10.87 -1.52 7.83
CA TYR A 463 -12.28 -1.33 8.10
C TYR A 463 -12.66 0.07 7.60
N GLY A 464 -13.82 0.21 6.95
CA GLY A 464 -14.31 1.50 6.46
C GLY A 464 -15.04 2.32 7.52
N ASP A 465 -15.69 3.42 7.11
CA ASP A 465 -16.35 4.41 7.98
C ASP A 465 -17.29 3.83 9.05
N ASP A 466 -17.87 2.67 8.79
CA ASP A 466 -18.74 1.96 9.74
C ASP A 466 -17.98 1.16 10.80
N GLY A 467 -16.65 1.15 10.74
CA GLY A 467 -15.76 0.43 11.64
C GLY A 467 -15.86 -1.10 11.59
N ASN A 468 -16.66 -1.66 10.69
CA ASN A 468 -16.95 -3.10 10.64
C ASN A 468 -16.77 -3.73 9.26
N THR A 469 -16.97 -2.98 8.19
CA THR A 469 -16.91 -3.50 6.81
C THR A 469 -15.50 -3.41 6.25
N PRO A 470 -14.85 -4.54 5.92
CA PRO A 470 -13.58 -4.52 5.20
C PRO A 470 -13.75 -3.91 3.81
N ILE A 471 -12.82 -3.04 3.41
CA ILE A 471 -12.80 -2.39 2.10
C ILE A 471 -11.55 -2.77 1.32
N SER A 472 -11.56 -2.51 -0.01
CA SER A 472 -10.41 -2.67 -0.92
C SER A 472 -9.86 -1.32 -1.39
N ALA A 473 -10.60 -0.24 -1.18
CA ALA A 473 -10.31 1.09 -1.69
C ALA A 473 -8.91 1.57 -1.30
N MET A 474 -8.21 2.14 -2.27
CA MET A 474 -6.91 2.77 -2.09
C MET A 474 -6.99 4.27 -2.28
N GLU A 475 -6.26 5.00 -1.46
CA GLU A 475 -6.05 6.44 -1.59
C GLU A 475 -4.55 6.75 -1.53
N ILE A 476 -4.14 7.73 -2.32
CA ILE A 476 -2.74 8.13 -2.49
C ILE A 476 -2.62 9.62 -2.19
N PHE A 477 -1.77 9.98 -1.23
CA PHE A 477 -1.42 11.37 -0.95
C PHE A 477 -0.14 11.76 -1.69
N CYS A 478 -0.12 12.98 -2.25
CA CYS A 478 1.11 13.61 -2.75
C CYS A 478 1.41 14.89 -1.99
N ALA A 479 2.62 14.98 -1.46
CA ALA A 479 3.13 16.23 -0.92
C ALA A 479 3.35 17.27 -2.03
N ALA A 480 3.11 18.55 -1.72
CA ALA A 480 3.43 19.64 -2.65
C ALA A 480 4.93 19.65 -2.98
N GLY A 481 5.26 19.70 -4.26
CA GLY A 481 6.64 19.77 -4.72
C GLY A 481 7.36 18.43 -4.86
N GLY A 482 6.66 17.30 -4.71
CA GLY A 482 7.22 16.00 -5.08
C GLY A 482 7.60 15.99 -6.58
N PRO A 483 8.73 15.36 -6.98
CA PRO A 483 9.07 15.27 -8.38
C PRO A 483 7.97 14.52 -9.12
N THR A 484 7.39 15.14 -10.14
CA THR A 484 6.60 14.42 -11.12
C THR A 484 7.48 13.27 -11.63
N PRO A 485 7.01 12.01 -11.62
CA PRO A 485 7.83 10.92 -12.14
C PRO A 485 8.23 11.27 -13.56
N THR A 486 9.52 11.51 -13.78
CA THR A 486 10.06 11.66 -15.13
C THR A 486 9.75 10.35 -15.85
N PRO A 487 9.04 10.37 -16.99
CA PRO A 487 8.80 9.15 -17.73
C PRO A 487 10.16 8.48 -17.96
N SER A 488 10.30 7.25 -17.52
CA SER A 488 11.49 6.45 -17.78
C SER A 488 11.67 6.45 -19.27
N ALA A 489 12.76 7.04 -19.75
CA ALA A 489 13.04 7.05 -21.18
C ALA A 489 13.01 5.59 -21.64
N THR A 490 11.98 5.24 -22.41
CA THR A 490 11.90 3.94 -23.07
C THR A 490 13.22 3.79 -23.80
N ALA A 491 14.00 2.77 -23.42
CA ALA A 491 15.30 2.52 -24.04
C ALA A 491 15.03 2.41 -25.54
N THR A 492 15.44 3.44 -26.29
CA THR A 492 15.40 3.40 -27.76
C THR A 492 16.12 2.12 -28.16
N PRO A 493 15.48 1.21 -28.90
CA PRO A 493 16.15 -0.01 -29.30
C PRO A 493 17.42 0.39 -30.03
N THR A 494 18.57 0.09 -29.42
CA THR A 494 19.88 0.27 -30.06
C THR A 494 19.85 -0.62 -31.30
N VAL A 495 19.72 -0.01 -32.47
CA VAL A 495 19.88 -0.72 -33.74
C VAL A 495 21.25 -1.32 -33.73
N THR A 496 21.35 -2.62 -33.47
CA THR A 496 22.58 -3.37 -33.62
C THR A 496 23.03 -3.19 -35.09
N PRO A 497 24.20 -2.64 -35.39
CA PRO A 497 24.62 -2.48 -36.76
C PRO A 497 24.67 -3.87 -37.39
N THR A 498 23.90 -4.05 -38.45
CA THR A 498 23.91 -5.26 -39.29
C THR A 498 25.33 -5.33 -39.88
N VAL A 499 26.12 -6.27 -39.40
CA VAL A 499 27.44 -6.57 -39.99
C VAL A 499 27.23 -7.08 -41.40
N THR A 500 27.55 -6.27 -42.39
CA THR A 500 27.65 -6.70 -43.80
C THR A 500 28.69 -7.83 -43.87
N PRO A 501 28.34 -9.01 -44.41
CA PRO A 501 29.31 -10.11 -44.52
C PRO A 501 30.44 -9.69 -45.46
N THR A 502 31.66 -9.53 -44.92
CA THR A 502 32.89 -9.38 -45.71
C THR A 502 33.18 -10.73 -46.34
N VAL A 503 33.19 -10.79 -47.66
CA VAL A 503 33.62 -11.97 -48.42
C VAL A 503 35.09 -12.24 -48.16
N THR A 504 35.39 -13.31 -47.43
CA THR A 504 36.76 -13.80 -47.24
C THR A 504 37.20 -14.57 -48.47
N PRO A 505 38.34 -14.32 -49.07
CA PRO A 505 38.83 -15.10 -50.22
C PRO A 505 39.16 -16.54 -49.80
N SER A 506 38.73 -17.49 -50.67
CA SER A 506 38.91 -18.92 -50.54
C SER A 506 40.40 -19.29 -50.46
N ALA A 507 40.79 -19.92 -49.34
CA ALA A 507 42.12 -20.48 -49.19
C ALA A 507 42.23 -21.86 -49.84
N THR A 508 43.33 -22.06 -50.56
CA THR A 508 43.76 -23.31 -51.23
C THR A 508 43.98 -24.43 -50.19
N PRO A 509 43.61 -25.69 -50.49
CA PRO A 509 43.78 -26.77 -49.54
C PRO A 509 45.24 -27.19 -49.40
N THR A 510 45.76 -27.16 -48.15
CA THR A 510 47.07 -27.73 -47.78
C THR A 510 46.86 -29.11 -47.18
N ALA A 511 47.71 -30.06 -47.53
CA ALA A 511 47.66 -31.48 -47.22
C ALA A 511 47.59 -31.83 -45.72
N THR A 512 46.82 -32.82 -45.41
CA THR A 512 46.60 -33.45 -44.10
C THR A 512 47.82 -34.22 -43.60
N PRO A 513 48.29 -34.03 -42.36
CA PRO A 513 49.19 -35.03 -41.73
C PRO A 513 48.36 -36.09 -40.99
N THR A 514 48.74 -37.35 -41.21
CA THR A 514 48.21 -38.55 -40.58
C THR A 514 48.52 -38.56 -39.07
N THR A 515 47.52 -38.71 -38.20
CA THR A 515 47.72 -38.86 -36.76
C THR A 515 47.66 -40.32 -36.35
N THR A 516 48.68 -40.70 -35.57
CA THR A 516 48.85 -41.98 -34.87
C THR A 516 47.80 -42.14 -33.75
N PRO A 517 47.27 -43.33 -33.47
CA PRO A 517 46.25 -43.51 -32.42
C PRO A 517 46.86 -43.45 -31.01
N THR A 518 46.30 -42.59 -30.18
CA THR A 518 46.61 -42.55 -28.74
C THR A 518 45.69 -43.47 -27.97
N VAL A 519 46.31 -44.34 -27.15
CA VAL A 519 45.68 -45.33 -26.29
C VAL A 519 44.89 -44.66 -25.17
N SER A 520 43.63 -45.07 -24.99
CA SER A 520 42.73 -44.63 -23.91
C SER A 520 43.09 -45.26 -22.59
N PRO A 521 43.14 -44.54 -21.47
CA PRO A 521 43.36 -45.17 -20.16
C PRO A 521 42.11 -45.84 -19.59
N THR A 522 42.30 -46.99 -18.97
CA THR A 522 41.35 -47.87 -18.29
C THR A 522 40.67 -47.17 -17.10
N PRO A 523 39.36 -47.38 -16.85
CA PRO A 523 38.67 -46.74 -15.70
C PRO A 523 39.07 -47.44 -14.38
N ILE A 524 39.36 -46.62 -13.37
CA ILE A 524 39.62 -47.01 -12.00
C ILE A 524 38.29 -47.36 -11.31
N ILE A 525 38.12 -48.61 -10.89
CA ILE A 525 36.99 -49.08 -10.10
C ILE A 525 37.15 -48.61 -8.65
N ARG A 526 36.20 -47.84 -8.15
CA ARG A 526 36.12 -47.38 -6.75
C ARG A 526 35.43 -48.44 -5.90
N PRO A 527 35.94 -48.82 -4.73
CA PRO A 527 35.29 -49.83 -3.88
C PRO A 527 34.01 -49.28 -3.22
N THR A 528 33.01 -50.15 -3.14
CA THR A 528 31.70 -49.94 -2.53
C THR A 528 31.83 -49.84 -0.99
N PRO A 529 31.17 -48.88 -0.32
CA PRO A 529 31.21 -48.79 1.14
C PRO A 529 30.35 -49.88 1.78
N THR A 530 30.88 -50.54 2.82
CA THR A 530 30.23 -51.54 3.64
C THR A 530 29.10 -50.96 4.49
N PRO A 531 27.93 -51.61 4.64
CA PRO A 531 26.84 -51.13 5.49
C PRO A 531 27.22 -51.14 6.98
N ARG A 532 26.99 -49.98 7.64
CA ARG A 532 27.10 -49.89 9.12
C ARG A 532 25.87 -50.51 9.78
N THR A 533 26.05 -51.45 10.63
CA THR A 533 25.05 -52.03 11.54
C THR A 533 24.63 -51.02 12.61
N ARG A 534 23.32 -50.87 12.80
CA ARG A 534 22.68 -50.02 13.81
C ARG A 534 22.80 -50.60 15.21
N PRO A 535 23.16 -49.84 16.24
CA PRO A 535 23.15 -50.34 17.61
C PRO A 535 21.74 -50.58 18.13
N THR A 536 21.55 -51.66 18.88
CA THR A 536 20.31 -52.01 19.59
C THR A 536 20.05 -51.05 20.76
N PRO A 537 18.78 -50.69 21.07
CA PRO A 537 18.47 -49.85 22.23
C PRO A 537 18.56 -50.64 23.54
N PHE A 538 19.10 -50.01 24.59
CA PHE A 538 19.08 -50.50 25.95
C PHE A 538 17.67 -50.41 26.56
N PRO A 539 17.24 -51.39 27.40
CA PRO A 539 15.99 -51.28 28.14
C PRO A 539 16.12 -50.28 29.29
N ARG A 540 15.06 -49.48 29.48
CA ARG A 540 14.90 -48.58 30.64
C ARG A 540 14.47 -49.39 31.88
N PRO A 541 14.88 -48.95 33.09
CA PRO A 541 14.36 -49.47 34.35
C PRO A 541 12.93 -48.96 34.62
#